data_d0099ab79f274002876edc59a2663e94
#
_entry.id   d0099ab79f274002876edc59a2663e94
#
_cell.length_a   1.000
_cell.length_b   1.000
_cell.length_c   1.000
_cell.angle_alpha   90.00
_cell.angle_beta   90.00
_cell.angle_gamma   90.00
#
_symmetry.space_group_name_H-M   'P 1'
#
loop_
_entity.id
_entity.type
_entity.pdbx_description
1 polymer ?
#
loop_
_entity_poly.entity_id
_entity_poly.type
_entity_poly.pdbx_seq_one_letter_code
_entity_poly.pdbx_strand_id
1 'polypeptide(L)'
;MSATEAKGTILVTGGAGFIGSHTCVELLNGGYDVVVIDNLVNSNRESLARVERITGKTVAFYEADVRDEATLKRIFDAHPVTGAIHFAALKAVGESVAKPIEYYRNNVDSLLVLLDVMRQRNVKQFVFSSSATVYGVPKSSPIDESFPLSATNPYGQSKLIAEQVLRDLEVSDPGWRIATLRYFNPVGAHESGLIGEDPAGIPNNLMPYVAQVAVGKLDKLRVFGGDYPTHDGTGVRDYIHVVDLARGHLAALDALVKRDASFVVNLGTGQGYSVLDVVRAFEKASGRPVPYEIVARRPGDVASCFADPRAAEEIIGWRAQYGIERMCADHWRWQEQNPKGFA
;
A
#
# COMPACT_ATOMS: atom_id res chain seq x y z
N MET A 1 20.44 -8.49 28.85
CA MET A 1 19.81 -7.57 27.87
C MET A 1 18.44 -7.28 28.42
N SER A 2 18.15 -6.02 28.80
CA SER A 2 16.82 -5.60 29.26
C SER A 2 15.85 -5.81 28.10
N ALA A 3 14.79 -6.59 28.30
CA ALA A 3 13.68 -6.64 27.37
C ALA A 3 13.11 -5.20 27.32
N THR A 4 13.29 -4.51 26.22
CA THR A 4 12.57 -3.26 25.96
C THR A 4 11.09 -3.60 25.95
N GLU A 5 10.29 -3.02 26.83
CA GLU A 5 8.84 -3.16 26.81
C GLU A 5 8.31 -2.83 25.39
N ALA A 6 7.39 -3.64 24.90
CA ALA A 6 6.78 -3.42 23.58
C ALA A 6 6.07 -2.06 23.57
N LYS A 7 6.20 -1.30 22.47
CA LYS A 7 5.53 0.00 22.29
C LYS A 7 3.99 -0.11 22.26
N GLY A 8 3.45 -1.32 22.11
CA GLY A 8 2.03 -1.65 22.01
C GLY A 8 1.80 -2.74 20.97
N THR A 9 0.57 -3.20 20.87
CA THR A 9 0.15 -4.21 19.90
C THR A 9 -0.68 -3.57 18.78
N ILE A 10 -0.30 -3.77 17.54
CA ILE A 10 -0.99 -3.20 16.37
C ILE A 10 -1.72 -4.30 15.60
N LEU A 11 -3.02 -4.08 15.39
CA LEU A 11 -3.81 -4.90 14.49
C LEU A 11 -3.57 -4.44 13.05
N VAL A 12 -3.06 -5.34 12.20
CA VAL A 12 -2.83 -5.09 10.78
C VAL A 12 -3.82 -5.91 9.96
N THR A 13 -4.79 -5.26 9.35
CA THR A 13 -5.71 -5.94 8.43
C THR A 13 -5.11 -5.99 7.04
N GLY A 14 -5.23 -7.13 6.34
CA GLY A 14 -4.53 -7.31 5.06
C GLY A 14 -3.01 -7.46 5.22
N GLY A 15 -2.57 -7.91 6.40
CA GLY A 15 -1.16 -7.99 6.76
C GLY A 15 -0.36 -9.05 6.02
N ALA A 16 -1.01 -10.03 5.40
CA ALA A 16 -0.36 -11.02 4.54
C ALA A 16 -0.14 -10.54 3.11
N GLY A 17 -0.71 -9.39 2.73
CA GLY A 17 -0.55 -8.77 1.42
C GLY A 17 0.81 -8.10 1.21
N PHE A 18 1.04 -7.56 0.00
CA PHE A 18 2.31 -6.93 -0.38
C PHE A 18 2.74 -5.81 0.58
N ILE A 19 1.92 -4.77 0.74
CA ILE A 19 2.26 -3.63 1.62
C ILE A 19 2.21 -4.04 3.09
N GLY A 20 1.19 -4.86 3.46
CA GLY A 20 0.97 -5.30 4.83
C GLY A 20 2.15 -6.10 5.39
N SER A 21 2.70 -7.06 4.64
CA SER A 21 3.83 -7.88 5.09
C SER A 21 5.10 -7.05 5.32
N HIS A 22 5.41 -6.10 4.41
CA HIS A 22 6.53 -5.17 4.60
C HIS A 22 6.31 -4.25 5.81
N THR A 23 5.08 -3.80 6.04
CA THR A 23 4.74 -2.99 7.21
C THR A 23 4.85 -3.80 8.51
N CYS A 24 4.47 -5.08 8.50
CA CYS A 24 4.70 -5.98 9.65
C CYS A 24 6.19 -6.09 10.00
N VAL A 25 7.09 -6.17 9.00
CA VAL A 25 8.56 -6.16 9.25
C VAL A 25 8.98 -4.88 9.96
N GLU A 26 8.58 -3.72 9.46
CA GLU A 26 8.99 -2.43 10.03
C GLU A 26 8.38 -2.20 11.44
N LEU A 27 7.12 -2.62 11.67
CA LEU A 27 6.49 -2.55 12.99
C LEU A 27 7.22 -3.43 14.02
N LEU A 28 7.49 -4.69 13.67
CA LEU A 28 8.21 -5.61 14.53
C LEU A 28 9.62 -5.09 14.86
N ASN A 29 10.37 -4.61 13.86
CA ASN A 29 11.69 -4.01 14.06
C ASN A 29 11.61 -2.71 14.87
N GLY A 30 10.51 -1.95 14.73
CA GLY A 30 10.20 -0.75 15.49
C GLY A 30 9.81 -0.98 16.95
N GLY A 31 9.68 -2.24 17.39
CA GLY A 31 9.36 -2.60 18.78
C GLY A 31 7.87 -2.73 19.08
N TYR A 32 7.01 -2.83 18.07
CA TYR A 32 5.60 -3.18 18.23
C TYR A 32 5.39 -4.68 18.17
N ASP A 33 4.37 -5.17 18.87
CA ASP A 33 3.79 -6.47 18.61
C ASP A 33 2.76 -6.36 17.49
N VAL A 34 2.62 -7.41 16.68
CA VAL A 34 1.76 -7.41 15.50
C VAL A 34 0.75 -8.55 15.55
N VAL A 35 -0.51 -8.21 15.36
CA VAL A 35 -1.60 -9.15 15.11
C VAL A 35 -2.13 -8.90 13.72
N VAL A 36 -2.24 -9.95 12.90
CA VAL A 36 -2.72 -9.87 11.51
C VAL A 36 -4.07 -10.56 11.39
N ILE A 37 -5.00 -9.91 10.68
CA ILE A 37 -6.21 -10.53 10.14
C ILE A 37 -6.19 -10.39 8.61
N ASP A 38 -6.35 -11.51 7.89
CA ASP A 38 -6.34 -11.56 6.44
C ASP A 38 -7.16 -12.77 5.95
N ASN A 39 -7.97 -12.62 4.92
CA ASN A 39 -8.78 -13.71 4.37
C ASN A 39 -8.08 -14.46 3.22
N LEU A 40 -6.86 -14.09 2.92
CA LEU A 40 -5.99 -14.68 1.91
C LEU A 40 -6.55 -14.68 0.47
N VAL A 41 -7.58 -13.87 0.18
CA VAL A 41 -8.20 -13.81 -1.15
C VAL A 41 -7.22 -13.29 -2.23
N ASN A 42 -6.26 -12.44 -1.84
CA ASN A 42 -5.25 -11.84 -2.73
C ASN A 42 -3.88 -11.72 -2.03
N SER A 43 -3.59 -12.68 -1.16
CA SER A 43 -2.36 -12.74 -0.36
C SER A 43 -2.00 -14.20 -0.09
N ASN A 44 -0.86 -14.43 0.55
CA ASN A 44 -0.40 -15.77 0.90
C ASN A 44 0.15 -15.80 2.32
N ARG A 45 -0.26 -16.78 3.11
CA ARG A 45 0.22 -16.98 4.49
C ARG A 45 1.73 -17.11 4.59
N GLU A 46 2.38 -17.65 3.56
CA GLU A 46 3.85 -17.79 3.51
C GLU A 46 4.56 -16.43 3.67
N SER A 47 3.92 -15.31 3.25
CA SER A 47 4.48 -13.98 3.47
C SER A 47 4.74 -13.70 4.95
N LEU A 48 3.82 -14.10 5.85
CA LEU A 48 3.96 -13.92 7.29
C LEU A 48 5.05 -14.83 7.89
N ALA A 49 5.14 -16.09 7.45
CA ALA A 49 6.25 -16.97 7.86
C ALA A 49 7.61 -16.37 7.46
N ARG A 50 7.68 -15.71 6.31
CA ARG A 50 8.89 -15.02 5.87
C ARG A 50 9.15 -13.72 6.64
N VAL A 51 8.11 -13.00 7.06
CA VAL A 51 8.23 -11.87 8.01
C VAL A 51 8.87 -12.33 9.31
N GLU A 52 8.42 -13.45 9.87
CA GLU A 52 9.01 -14.04 11.08
C GLU A 52 10.50 -14.43 10.87
N ARG A 53 10.84 -14.97 9.70
CA ARG A 53 12.23 -15.29 9.34
C ARG A 53 13.11 -14.04 9.23
N ILE A 54 12.58 -12.94 8.70
CA ILE A 54 13.31 -11.66 8.55
C ILE A 54 13.56 -11.03 9.91
N THR A 55 12.55 -11.03 10.78
CA THR A 55 12.57 -10.27 12.04
C THR A 55 13.02 -11.08 13.25
N GLY A 56 12.95 -12.40 13.16
CA GLY A 56 13.14 -13.31 14.32
C GLY A 56 12.00 -13.21 15.36
N LYS A 57 10.88 -12.57 15.02
CA LYS A 57 9.72 -12.35 15.90
C LYS A 57 8.47 -13.01 15.32
N THR A 58 7.55 -13.42 16.21
CA THR A 58 6.29 -14.06 15.82
C THR A 58 5.21 -13.06 15.46
N VAL A 59 4.31 -13.46 14.57
CA VAL A 59 3.10 -12.72 14.17
C VAL A 59 1.87 -13.55 14.56
N ALA A 60 1.01 -13.00 15.41
CA ALA A 60 -0.29 -13.62 15.66
C ALA A 60 -1.17 -13.47 14.42
N PHE A 61 -1.65 -14.57 13.85
CA PHE A 61 -2.39 -14.58 12.59
C PHE A 61 -3.79 -15.18 12.74
N TYR A 62 -4.78 -14.45 12.23
CA TYR A 62 -6.17 -14.88 12.13
C TYR A 62 -6.59 -14.90 10.67
N GLU A 63 -6.83 -16.09 10.12
CA GLU A 63 -7.38 -16.26 8.79
C GLU A 63 -8.88 -16.04 8.83
N ALA A 64 -9.31 -14.82 8.51
CA ALA A 64 -10.71 -14.42 8.54
C ALA A 64 -10.94 -13.14 7.72
N ASP A 65 -12.19 -12.91 7.36
CA ASP A 65 -12.61 -11.65 6.74
C ASP A 65 -12.74 -10.55 7.81
N VAL A 66 -12.27 -9.35 7.51
CA VAL A 66 -12.39 -8.19 8.43
C VAL A 66 -13.84 -7.83 8.74
N ARG A 67 -14.78 -8.23 7.89
CA ARG A 67 -16.22 -8.07 8.12
C ARG A 67 -16.81 -9.05 9.15
N ASP A 68 -16.03 -10.05 9.57
CA ASP A 68 -16.41 -10.94 10.67
C ASP A 68 -16.19 -10.25 12.02
N GLU A 69 -17.23 -9.54 12.48
CA GLU A 69 -17.24 -8.82 13.75
C GLU A 69 -16.90 -9.71 14.95
N ALA A 70 -17.36 -10.96 14.94
CA ALA A 70 -17.12 -11.90 16.03
C ALA A 70 -15.62 -12.25 16.14
N THR A 71 -14.95 -12.45 15.00
CA THR A 71 -13.51 -12.68 14.98
C THR A 71 -12.73 -11.43 15.40
N LEU A 72 -13.12 -10.23 14.94
CA LEU A 72 -12.48 -8.99 15.41
C LEU A 72 -12.61 -8.84 16.92
N LYS A 73 -13.80 -9.04 17.50
CA LYS A 73 -14.00 -8.98 18.96
C LYS A 73 -13.09 -9.96 19.70
N ARG A 74 -12.95 -11.21 19.23
CA ARG A 74 -12.03 -12.20 19.81
C ARG A 74 -10.56 -11.73 19.74
N ILE A 75 -10.15 -11.07 18.65
CA ILE A 75 -8.79 -10.53 18.53
C ILE A 75 -8.55 -9.47 19.61
N PHE A 76 -9.45 -8.50 19.77
CA PHE A 76 -9.32 -7.46 20.79
C PHE A 76 -9.42 -8.00 22.22
N ASP A 77 -10.13 -9.11 22.44
CA ASP A 77 -10.20 -9.77 23.75
C ASP A 77 -8.94 -10.58 24.06
N ALA A 78 -8.28 -11.14 23.03
CA ALA A 78 -7.08 -11.97 23.20
C ALA A 78 -5.76 -11.18 23.21
N HIS A 79 -5.75 -9.97 22.65
CA HIS A 79 -4.54 -9.16 22.51
C HIS A 79 -4.77 -7.72 23.01
N PRO A 80 -3.78 -7.10 23.69
CA PRO A 80 -3.87 -5.72 24.18
C PRO A 80 -3.67 -4.72 23.01
N VAL A 81 -4.56 -4.76 22.00
CA VAL A 81 -4.48 -3.92 20.81
C VAL A 81 -4.58 -2.44 21.20
N THR A 82 -3.60 -1.65 20.82
CA THR A 82 -3.51 -0.20 21.07
C THR A 82 -3.86 0.64 19.85
N GLY A 83 -3.81 0.07 18.64
CA GLY A 83 -4.13 0.75 17.39
C GLY A 83 -4.27 -0.23 16.24
N ALA A 84 -4.73 0.27 15.09
CA ALA A 84 -4.87 -0.55 13.90
C ALA A 84 -4.33 0.15 12.64
N ILE A 85 -3.80 -0.66 11.71
CA ILE A 85 -3.46 -0.24 10.34
C ILE A 85 -4.34 -1.05 9.38
N HIS A 86 -5.09 -0.36 8.53
CA HIS A 86 -6.09 -0.98 7.66
C HIS A 86 -5.65 -1.00 6.20
N PHE A 87 -5.13 -2.17 5.75
CA PHE A 87 -4.78 -2.42 4.35
C PHE A 87 -5.84 -3.25 3.61
N ALA A 88 -6.64 -4.04 4.33
CA ALA A 88 -7.60 -4.97 3.72
C ALA A 88 -8.55 -4.23 2.77
N ALA A 89 -8.38 -4.44 1.46
CA ALA A 89 -9.20 -3.85 0.42
C ALA A 89 -8.98 -4.57 -0.90
N LEU A 90 -10.01 -4.62 -1.75
CA LEU A 90 -9.87 -4.90 -3.17
C LEU A 90 -9.30 -3.64 -3.85
N LYS A 91 -8.27 -3.78 -4.72
CA LYS A 91 -7.48 -2.65 -5.24
C LYS A 91 -7.40 -2.53 -6.77
N ALA A 92 -7.94 -3.47 -7.52
CA ALA A 92 -7.83 -3.49 -8.97
C ALA A 92 -8.84 -2.53 -9.62
N VAL A 93 -8.34 -1.41 -10.18
CA VAL A 93 -9.17 -0.34 -10.77
C VAL A 93 -10.11 -0.89 -11.86
N GLY A 94 -9.59 -1.68 -12.81
CA GLY A 94 -10.39 -2.24 -13.90
C GLY A 94 -11.48 -3.20 -13.39
N GLU A 95 -11.17 -4.05 -12.40
CA GLU A 95 -12.15 -4.94 -11.80
C GLU A 95 -13.22 -4.16 -11.03
N SER A 96 -12.87 -3.05 -10.38
CA SER A 96 -13.83 -2.24 -9.66
C SER A 96 -14.94 -1.69 -10.56
N VAL A 97 -14.62 -1.37 -11.81
CA VAL A 97 -15.61 -0.93 -12.82
C VAL A 97 -16.55 -2.06 -13.19
N ALA A 98 -16.04 -3.29 -13.31
CA ALA A 98 -16.84 -4.46 -13.65
C ALA A 98 -17.68 -4.98 -12.47
N LYS A 99 -17.19 -4.78 -11.22
CA LYS A 99 -17.80 -5.34 -10.00
C LYS A 99 -17.96 -4.29 -8.88
N PRO A 100 -18.64 -3.15 -9.13
CA PRO A 100 -18.66 -2.03 -8.19
C PRO A 100 -19.28 -2.39 -6.83
N ILE A 101 -20.33 -3.20 -6.79
CA ILE A 101 -21.01 -3.59 -5.55
C ILE A 101 -20.07 -4.41 -4.65
N GLU A 102 -19.29 -5.33 -5.22
CA GLU A 102 -18.32 -6.13 -4.48
C GLU A 102 -17.25 -5.24 -3.86
N TYR A 103 -16.77 -4.23 -4.62
CA TYR A 103 -15.78 -3.26 -4.14
C TYR A 103 -16.30 -2.42 -2.98
N TYR A 104 -17.51 -1.89 -3.06
CA TYR A 104 -18.09 -1.12 -1.96
C TYR A 104 -18.34 -1.99 -0.73
N ARG A 105 -18.92 -3.17 -0.88
CA ARG A 105 -19.13 -4.11 0.22
C ARG A 105 -17.82 -4.54 0.87
N ASN A 106 -16.79 -4.83 0.08
CA ASN A 106 -15.51 -5.23 0.65
C ASN A 106 -14.81 -4.06 1.36
N ASN A 107 -14.66 -2.92 0.66
CA ASN A 107 -13.78 -1.85 1.12
C ASN A 107 -14.45 -0.94 2.15
N VAL A 108 -15.76 -0.73 2.06
CA VAL A 108 -16.49 0.16 2.98
C VAL A 108 -17.00 -0.62 4.20
N ASP A 109 -17.64 -1.77 4.00
CA ASP A 109 -18.18 -2.53 5.13
C ASP A 109 -17.06 -3.04 6.06
N SER A 110 -15.90 -3.46 5.51
CA SER A 110 -14.76 -3.88 6.33
C SER A 110 -14.24 -2.75 7.22
N LEU A 111 -14.19 -1.52 6.70
CA LEU A 111 -13.82 -0.34 7.48
C LEU A 111 -14.85 -0.08 8.59
N LEU A 112 -16.14 -0.06 8.26
CA LEU A 112 -17.20 0.24 9.22
C LEU A 112 -17.23 -0.78 10.37
N VAL A 113 -17.12 -2.07 10.07
CA VAL A 113 -17.09 -3.14 11.08
C VAL A 113 -15.86 -3.01 11.98
N LEU A 114 -14.67 -2.76 11.38
CA LEU A 114 -13.45 -2.56 12.17
C LEU A 114 -13.54 -1.35 13.10
N LEU A 115 -13.99 -0.20 12.59
CA LEU A 115 -14.13 1.02 13.39
C LEU A 115 -15.15 0.86 14.52
N ASP A 116 -16.25 0.15 14.28
CA ASP A 116 -17.25 -0.09 15.33
C ASP A 116 -16.70 -0.98 16.45
N VAL A 117 -15.97 -2.06 16.13
CA VAL A 117 -15.31 -2.89 17.14
C VAL A 117 -14.22 -2.09 17.88
N MET A 118 -13.41 -1.31 17.19
CA MET A 118 -12.40 -0.44 17.82
C MET A 118 -13.05 0.55 18.80
N ARG A 119 -14.16 1.18 18.40
CA ARG A 119 -14.94 2.08 19.25
C ARG A 119 -15.47 1.36 20.50
N GLN A 120 -16.04 0.16 20.35
CA GLN A 120 -16.54 -0.66 21.48
C GLN A 120 -15.41 -1.03 22.46
N ARG A 121 -14.17 -1.16 22.00
CA ARG A 121 -12.98 -1.48 22.81
C ARG A 121 -12.18 -0.25 23.24
N ASN A 122 -12.67 0.96 22.96
CA ASN A 122 -11.99 2.23 23.25
C ASN A 122 -10.56 2.32 22.67
N VAL A 123 -10.32 1.67 21.51
CA VAL A 123 -9.07 1.77 20.76
C VAL A 123 -9.28 2.78 19.63
N LYS A 124 -8.57 3.90 19.68
CA LYS A 124 -8.86 5.07 18.82
C LYS A 124 -7.67 5.53 17.96
N GLN A 125 -6.57 4.77 17.93
CA GLN A 125 -5.44 5.04 17.04
C GLN A 125 -5.61 4.25 15.75
N PHE A 126 -5.72 4.95 14.61
CA PHE A 126 -6.04 4.34 13.34
C PHE A 126 -5.22 4.90 12.20
N VAL A 127 -4.55 4.02 11.45
CA VAL A 127 -3.83 4.39 10.21
C VAL A 127 -4.59 3.80 9.02
N PHE A 128 -5.01 4.66 8.12
CA PHE A 128 -5.80 4.28 6.95
C PHE A 128 -4.97 4.32 5.66
N SER A 129 -4.98 3.19 4.96
CA SER A 129 -4.47 3.02 3.62
C SER A 129 -5.39 3.69 2.60
N SER A 130 -5.16 4.99 2.33
CA SER A 130 -5.82 5.68 1.22
C SER A 130 -4.96 5.60 -0.06
N SER A 131 -5.33 6.31 -1.09
CA SER A 131 -4.70 6.20 -2.41
C SER A 131 -4.75 7.53 -3.15
N ALA A 132 -3.74 7.83 -3.97
CA ALA A 132 -3.75 8.95 -4.89
C ALA A 132 -4.93 8.91 -5.90
N THR A 133 -5.60 7.77 -6.05
CA THR A 133 -6.82 7.65 -6.90
C THR A 133 -7.98 8.51 -6.41
N VAL A 134 -7.96 8.97 -5.15
CA VAL A 134 -8.97 9.93 -4.62
C VAL A 134 -8.90 11.30 -5.29
N TYR A 135 -7.76 11.67 -5.86
CA TYR A 135 -7.59 12.92 -6.61
C TYR A 135 -8.19 12.89 -8.02
N GLY A 136 -8.51 11.69 -8.54
CA GLY A 136 -9.10 11.52 -9.87
C GLY A 136 -8.18 11.95 -10.99
N VAL A 137 -8.60 12.96 -11.77
CA VAL A 137 -7.81 13.57 -12.85
C VAL A 137 -7.28 14.93 -12.36
N PRO A 138 -6.07 14.97 -11.79
CA PRO A 138 -5.50 16.21 -11.27
C PRO A 138 -5.16 17.17 -12.43
N LYS A 139 -5.31 18.46 -12.20
CA LYS A 139 -5.02 19.51 -13.20
C LYS A 139 -3.52 19.67 -13.45
N SER A 140 -2.70 19.31 -12.48
CA SER A 140 -1.23 19.44 -12.53
C SER A 140 -0.56 18.45 -11.58
N SER A 141 0.76 18.32 -11.68
CA SER A 141 1.65 17.68 -10.73
C SER A 141 2.80 18.63 -10.42
N PRO A 142 3.39 18.59 -9.21
CA PRO A 142 3.11 17.69 -8.10
C PRO A 142 1.75 17.94 -7.44
N ILE A 143 1.19 16.91 -6.79
CA ILE A 143 -0.13 16.91 -6.15
C ILE A 143 0.09 17.00 -4.63
N ASP A 144 -0.41 18.06 -4.00
CA ASP A 144 -0.48 18.18 -2.55
C ASP A 144 -1.85 17.76 -1.99
N GLU A 145 -1.99 17.71 -0.67
CA GLU A 145 -3.20 17.24 0.02
C GLU A 145 -4.40 18.18 -0.12
N SER A 146 -4.19 19.41 -0.55
CA SER A 146 -5.25 20.41 -0.78
C SER A 146 -5.97 20.26 -2.13
N PHE A 147 -5.45 19.43 -3.03
CA PHE A 147 -6.07 19.18 -4.33
C PHE A 147 -7.50 18.65 -4.18
N PRO A 148 -8.41 19.05 -5.09
CA PRO A 148 -9.78 18.55 -5.09
C PRO A 148 -9.83 17.02 -5.18
N LEU A 149 -10.76 16.43 -4.42
CA LEU A 149 -11.00 15.00 -4.41
C LEU A 149 -12.15 14.66 -5.37
N SER A 150 -11.88 13.85 -6.38
CA SER A 150 -12.85 13.50 -7.44
C SER A 150 -12.51 12.14 -8.06
N ALA A 151 -12.74 11.06 -7.31
CA ALA A 151 -12.45 9.71 -7.79
C ALA A 151 -13.20 9.40 -9.10
N THR A 152 -12.52 8.73 -10.04
CA THR A 152 -13.04 8.42 -11.38
C THR A 152 -13.46 6.96 -11.56
N ASN A 153 -13.31 6.14 -10.53
CA ASN A 153 -13.63 4.71 -10.56
C ASN A 153 -14.10 4.22 -9.17
N PRO A 154 -14.83 3.08 -9.09
CA PRO A 154 -15.38 2.60 -7.82
C PRO A 154 -14.33 2.28 -6.75
N TYR A 155 -13.11 1.84 -7.12
CA TYR A 155 -12.03 1.68 -6.15
C TYR A 155 -11.66 3.01 -5.51
N GLY A 156 -11.31 4.02 -6.31
CA GLY A 156 -11.00 5.36 -5.79
C GLY A 156 -12.17 5.96 -5.01
N GLN A 157 -13.41 5.74 -5.47
CA GLN A 157 -14.61 6.21 -4.78
C GLN A 157 -14.78 5.51 -3.42
N SER A 158 -14.47 4.20 -3.30
CA SER A 158 -14.51 3.51 -2.01
C SER A 158 -13.51 4.08 -1.01
N LYS A 159 -12.32 4.48 -1.49
CA LYS A 159 -11.31 5.16 -0.64
C LYS A 159 -11.78 6.56 -0.22
N LEU A 160 -12.40 7.30 -1.12
CA LEU A 160 -12.93 8.64 -0.82
C LEU A 160 -14.10 8.58 0.19
N ILE A 161 -15.00 7.61 0.05
CA ILE A 161 -16.07 7.34 1.04
C ILE A 161 -15.44 7.00 2.40
N ALA A 162 -14.43 6.15 2.42
CA ALA A 162 -13.71 5.80 3.65
C ALA A 162 -13.10 7.02 4.34
N GLU A 163 -12.43 7.91 3.58
CA GLU A 163 -11.91 9.17 4.14
C GLU A 163 -13.03 10.07 4.71
N GLN A 164 -14.21 10.09 4.07
CA GLN A 164 -15.36 10.85 4.61
C GLN A 164 -15.85 10.24 5.92
N VAL A 165 -16.02 8.92 5.98
CA VAL A 165 -16.42 8.23 7.22
C VAL A 165 -15.44 8.52 8.37
N LEU A 166 -14.14 8.53 8.09
CA LEU A 166 -13.11 8.81 9.10
C LEU A 166 -13.19 10.26 9.62
N ARG A 167 -13.43 11.23 8.75
CA ARG A 167 -13.66 12.63 9.14
C ARG A 167 -14.91 12.79 10.01
N ASP A 168 -16.01 12.14 9.62
CA ASP A 168 -17.26 12.21 10.37
C ASP A 168 -17.11 11.52 11.75
N LEU A 169 -16.35 10.44 11.82
CA LEU A 169 -16.02 9.74 13.07
C LEU A 169 -15.24 10.65 14.02
N GLU A 170 -14.20 11.34 13.52
CA GLU A 170 -13.41 12.28 14.32
C GLU A 170 -14.25 13.46 14.83
N VAL A 171 -15.16 13.99 14.02
CA VAL A 171 -16.09 15.05 14.44
C VAL A 171 -17.04 14.55 15.54
N SER A 172 -17.53 13.30 15.43
CA SER A 172 -18.45 12.71 16.41
C SER A 172 -17.77 12.37 17.74
N ASP A 173 -16.49 12.06 17.73
CA ASP A 173 -15.69 11.72 18.90
C ASP A 173 -14.24 12.20 18.71
N PRO A 174 -13.92 13.40 19.25
CA PRO A 174 -12.58 14.02 19.12
C PRO A 174 -11.45 13.23 19.80
N GLY A 175 -11.75 12.11 20.45
CA GLY A 175 -10.74 11.19 20.99
C GLY A 175 -10.04 10.35 19.94
N TRP A 176 -10.55 10.25 18.72
CA TRP A 176 -9.90 9.53 17.64
C TRP A 176 -8.62 10.22 17.16
N ARG A 177 -7.65 9.40 16.82
CA ARG A 177 -6.36 9.79 16.22
C ARG A 177 -6.20 9.01 14.92
N ILE A 178 -6.40 9.69 13.80
CA ILE A 178 -6.49 9.07 12.49
C ILE A 178 -5.40 9.62 11.57
N ALA A 179 -4.57 8.75 11.03
CA ALA A 179 -3.63 9.06 9.96
C ALA A 179 -4.17 8.53 8.63
N THR A 180 -4.53 9.40 7.71
CA THR A 180 -4.93 9.03 6.35
C THR A 180 -3.73 9.19 5.43
N LEU A 181 -3.26 8.06 4.88
CA LEU A 181 -2.07 8.02 4.04
C LEU A 181 -2.46 7.78 2.58
N ARG A 182 -2.29 8.80 1.73
CA ARG A 182 -2.57 8.73 0.29
C ARG A 182 -1.29 8.37 -0.44
N TYR A 183 -1.12 7.12 -0.80
CA TYR A 183 0.10 6.73 -1.52
C TYR A 183 -0.11 6.53 -3.00
N PHE A 184 1.02 6.69 -3.71
CA PHE A 184 1.11 6.61 -5.16
C PHE A 184 1.36 5.15 -5.58
N ASN A 185 2.40 4.82 -6.31
CA ASN A 185 2.58 3.49 -6.88
C ASN A 185 3.63 2.68 -6.10
N PRO A 186 3.25 1.84 -5.12
CA PRO A 186 4.21 1.04 -4.40
C PRO A 186 4.83 -0.04 -5.30
N VAL A 187 6.16 -0.15 -5.24
CA VAL A 187 6.96 -1.09 -6.04
C VAL A 187 8.17 -1.57 -5.23
N GLY A 188 8.97 -2.46 -5.80
CA GLY A 188 10.13 -3.02 -5.12
C GLY A 188 9.78 -4.25 -4.30
N ALA A 189 10.68 -4.62 -3.41
CA ALA A 189 10.55 -5.75 -2.50
C ALA A 189 11.48 -5.57 -1.31
N HIS A 190 11.40 -6.43 -0.29
CA HIS A 190 12.35 -6.44 0.80
C HIS A 190 13.75 -6.83 0.30
N GLU A 191 14.79 -6.20 0.82
CA GLU A 191 16.18 -6.43 0.38
C GLU A 191 16.67 -7.86 0.54
N SER A 192 16.06 -8.66 1.41
CA SER A 192 16.35 -10.08 1.56
C SER A 192 15.90 -10.94 0.36
N GLY A 193 15.01 -10.42 -0.49
CA GLY A 193 14.32 -11.20 -1.53
C GLY A 193 13.33 -12.24 -0.99
N LEU A 194 12.98 -12.21 0.30
CA LEU A 194 12.05 -13.16 0.91
C LEU A 194 10.59 -12.76 0.74
N ILE A 195 10.26 -11.46 0.74
CA ILE A 195 8.91 -10.94 0.53
C ILE A 195 8.89 -9.90 -0.59
N GLY A 196 7.82 -9.88 -1.37
CA GLY A 196 7.61 -9.00 -2.51
C GLY A 196 6.18 -9.07 -3.02
N GLU A 197 5.89 -8.43 -4.16
CA GLU A 197 4.56 -8.47 -4.77
C GLU A 197 4.37 -9.78 -5.55
N ASP A 198 3.35 -10.58 -5.16
CA ASP A 198 2.99 -11.84 -5.81
C ASP A 198 1.51 -11.80 -6.23
N PRO A 199 1.20 -11.15 -7.36
CA PRO A 199 -0.18 -11.01 -7.82
C PRO A 199 -0.73 -12.34 -8.34
N ALA A 200 -1.96 -12.67 -7.96
CA ALA A 200 -2.68 -13.78 -8.54
C ALA A 200 -2.98 -13.52 -10.03
N GLY A 201 -2.47 -14.35 -10.93
CA GLY A 201 -2.68 -14.26 -12.38
C GLY A 201 -1.84 -13.17 -13.05
N ILE A 202 -2.40 -12.54 -14.11
CA ILE A 202 -1.69 -11.49 -14.87
C ILE A 202 -1.67 -10.19 -14.05
N PRO A 203 -0.47 -9.61 -13.80
CA PRO A 203 -0.36 -8.39 -13.02
C PRO A 203 -1.09 -7.19 -13.63
N ASN A 204 -1.79 -6.43 -12.80
CA ASN A 204 -2.39 -5.16 -13.19
C ASN A 204 -1.41 -3.97 -13.04
N ASN A 205 -0.40 -4.11 -12.17
CA ASN A 205 0.62 -3.09 -11.91
C ASN A 205 1.82 -3.25 -12.85
N LEU A 206 2.47 -2.12 -13.19
CA LEU A 206 3.57 -2.10 -14.15
C LEU A 206 4.77 -2.96 -13.70
N MET A 207 5.28 -2.76 -12.48
CA MET A 207 6.53 -3.39 -12.04
C MET A 207 6.47 -4.93 -12.04
N PRO A 208 5.45 -5.60 -11.44
CA PRO A 208 5.37 -7.06 -11.51
C PRO A 208 5.11 -7.56 -12.94
N TYR A 209 4.44 -6.78 -13.81
CA TYR A 209 4.30 -7.15 -15.22
C TYR A 209 5.66 -7.14 -15.94
N VAL A 210 6.45 -6.07 -15.75
CA VAL A 210 7.82 -5.94 -16.29
C VAL A 210 8.69 -7.10 -15.80
N ALA A 211 8.62 -7.44 -14.51
CA ALA A 211 9.35 -8.57 -13.94
C ALA A 211 8.96 -9.91 -14.58
N GLN A 212 7.67 -10.14 -14.82
CA GLN A 212 7.20 -11.36 -15.48
C GLN A 212 7.61 -11.44 -16.96
N VAL A 213 7.74 -10.31 -17.65
CA VAL A 213 8.34 -10.26 -19.00
C VAL A 213 9.83 -10.59 -18.93
N ALA A 214 10.57 -10.00 -18.01
CA ALA A 214 12.02 -10.23 -17.87
C ALA A 214 12.38 -11.70 -17.54
N VAL A 215 11.53 -12.43 -16.78
CA VAL A 215 11.72 -13.86 -16.52
C VAL A 215 11.12 -14.77 -17.61
N GLY A 216 10.50 -14.21 -18.66
CA GLY A 216 9.92 -14.97 -19.77
C GLY A 216 8.57 -15.64 -19.47
N LYS A 217 7.86 -15.23 -18.42
CA LYS A 217 6.49 -15.67 -18.17
C LYS A 217 5.47 -15.01 -19.10
N LEU A 218 5.75 -13.75 -19.49
CA LEU A 218 4.97 -12.97 -20.44
C LEU A 218 5.87 -12.59 -21.62
N ASP A 219 5.32 -12.59 -22.83
CA ASP A 219 6.08 -12.35 -24.05
C ASP A 219 6.58 -10.90 -24.17
N LYS A 220 5.73 -9.93 -23.84
CA LYS A 220 6.04 -8.50 -23.96
C LYS A 220 5.14 -7.63 -23.08
N LEU A 221 5.64 -6.45 -22.75
CA LEU A 221 4.89 -5.40 -22.05
C LEU A 221 4.01 -4.63 -23.06
N ARG A 222 2.78 -4.34 -22.70
CA ARG A 222 1.90 -3.41 -23.41
C ARG A 222 1.98 -2.03 -22.76
N VAL A 223 2.57 -1.06 -23.46
CA VAL A 223 2.69 0.34 -23.02
C VAL A 223 1.49 1.11 -23.54
N PHE A 224 0.63 1.58 -22.62
CA PHE A 224 -0.62 2.26 -23.00
C PHE A 224 -0.41 3.76 -23.23
N GLY A 225 -0.41 4.17 -24.52
CA GLY A 225 -0.14 5.52 -24.97
C GLY A 225 1.35 5.79 -25.20
N GLY A 226 1.66 6.41 -26.34
CA GLY A 226 3.00 6.85 -26.73
C GLY A 226 3.00 8.31 -27.20
N ASP A 227 1.92 9.03 -26.92
CA ASP A 227 1.65 10.37 -27.42
C ASP A 227 1.23 11.36 -26.32
N TYR A 228 1.55 11.03 -25.03
CA TYR A 228 1.37 11.95 -23.92
C TYR A 228 2.36 13.11 -23.99
N PRO A 229 2.02 14.32 -23.49
CA PRO A 229 2.93 15.46 -23.41
C PRO A 229 3.98 15.25 -22.28
N THR A 230 4.76 14.19 -22.38
CA THR A 230 5.84 13.78 -21.48
C THR A 230 7.12 13.63 -22.28
N HIS A 231 8.27 13.49 -21.62
CA HIS A 231 9.58 13.49 -22.29
C HIS A 231 9.79 12.34 -23.31
N ASP A 232 9.08 11.21 -23.14
CA ASP A 232 9.17 10.06 -24.04
C ASP A 232 7.80 9.61 -24.59
N GLY A 233 6.76 10.40 -24.35
CA GLY A 233 5.40 10.14 -24.83
C GLY A 233 4.61 9.15 -23.97
N THR A 234 5.23 8.51 -22.96
CA THR A 234 4.52 7.54 -22.09
C THR A 234 4.08 8.16 -20.77
N GLY A 235 3.12 7.53 -20.08
CA GLY A 235 2.57 8.04 -18.82
C GLY A 235 3.61 8.10 -17.70
N VAL A 236 3.59 9.18 -16.91
CA VAL A 236 4.52 9.43 -15.79
C VAL A 236 3.82 9.19 -14.48
N ARG A 237 4.44 8.42 -13.58
CA ARG A 237 3.91 8.10 -12.24
C ARG A 237 4.98 8.25 -11.18
N ASP A 238 4.56 8.51 -9.95
CA ASP A 238 5.40 8.44 -8.76
C ASP A 238 5.45 6.98 -8.27
N TYR A 239 6.62 6.38 -8.36
CA TYR A 239 6.87 5.05 -7.81
C TYR A 239 7.57 5.20 -6.46
N ILE A 240 7.03 4.52 -5.44
CA ILE A 240 7.57 4.53 -4.10
C ILE A 240 8.03 3.13 -3.71
N HIS A 241 9.21 3.01 -3.12
CA HIS A 241 9.68 1.73 -2.62
C HIS A 241 8.79 1.23 -1.48
N VAL A 242 8.35 -0.04 -1.53
CA VAL A 242 7.42 -0.61 -0.53
C VAL A 242 7.96 -0.55 0.89
N VAL A 243 9.29 -0.64 1.08
CA VAL A 243 9.93 -0.48 2.41
C VAL A 243 9.85 0.96 2.89
N ASP A 244 10.05 1.96 2.02
CA ASP A 244 9.86 3.36 2.38
C ASP A 244 8.40 3.63 2.75
N LEU A 245 7.45 3.06 1.99
CA LEU A 245 6.03 3.14 2.30
C LEU A 245 5.71 2.50 3.66
N ALA A 246 6.27 1.32 3.96
CA ALA A 246 6.11 0.65 5.26
C ALA A 246 6.65 1.50 6.41
N ARG A 247 7.82 2.12 6.24
CA ARG A 247 8.39 3.08 7.19
C ARG A 247 7.51 4.32 7.36
N GLY A 248 6.84 4.76 6.30
CA GLY A 248 5.85 5.84 6.35
C GLY A 248 4.67 5.51 7.27
N HIS A 249 4.19 4.25 7.25
CA HIS A 249 3.15 3.78 8.17
C HIS A 249 3.61 3.76 9.63
N LEU A 250 4.83 3.29 9.87
CA LEU A 250 5.43 3.32 11.22
C LEU A 250 5.59 4.77 11.72
N ALA A 251 6.11 5.67 10.88
CA ALA A 251 6.26 7.08 11.22
C ALA A 251 4.89 7.75 11.50
N ALA A 252 3.87 7.41 10.72
CA ALA A 252 2.52 7.91 10.92
C ALA A 252 1.93 7.43 12.26
N LEU A 253 2.11 6.16 12.61
CA LEU A 253 1.67 5.60 13.89
C LEU A 253 2.38 6.30 15.07
N ASP A 254 3.71 6.45 15.01
CA ASP A 254 4.50 7.15 16.03
C ASP A 254 4.08 8.64 16.13
N ALA A 255 3.70 9.28 15.00
CA ALA A 255 3.23 10.66 14.99
C ALA A 255 1.84 10.82 15.62
N LEU A 256 0.92 9.88 15.43
CA LEU A 256 -0.39 9.92 16.10
C LEU A 256 -0.26 9.96 17.63
N VAL A 257 0.68 9.18 18.18
CA VAL A 257 0.96 9.18 19.62
C VAL A 257 1.54 10.51 20.09
N LYS A 258 2.49 11.08 19.32
CA LYS A 258 3.24 12.29 19.73
C LYS A 258 2.44 13.58 19.55
N ARG A 259 1.64 13.68 18.48
CA ARG A 259 0.95 14.92 18.08
C ARG A 259 -0.42 15.07 18.73
N ASP A 260 -0.99 13.99 19.18
CA ASP A 260 -2.37 13.94 19.72
C ASP A 260 -3.41 14.58 18.76
N ALA A 261 -3.23 14.38 17.45
CA ALA A 261 -4.07 14.93 16.39
C ALA A 261 -4.07 14.05 15.15
N SER A 262 -5.20 14.03 14.44
CA SER A 262 -5.33 13.39 13.13
C SER A 262 -4.67 14.21 12.02
N PHE A 263 -4.31 13.54 10.92
CA PHE A 263 -3.72 14.19 9.76
C PHE A 263 -3.94 13.38 8.47
N VAL A 264 -3.73 14.06 7.34
CA VAL A 264 -3.69 13.46 6.00
C VAL A 264 -2.35 13.81 5.38
N VAL A 265 -1.65 12.84 4.79
CA VAL A 265 -0.39 13.07 4.07
C VAL A 265 -0.27 12.19 2.83
N ASN A 266 0.39 12.73 1.81
CA ASN A 266 0.80 11.97 0.64
C ASN A 266 2.08 11.19 0.94
N LEU A 267 2.12 9.90 0.59
CA LEU A 267 3.33 9.10 0.59
C LEU A 267 3.76 8.82 -0.84
N GLY A 268 4.72 9.59 -1.31
CA GLY A 268 5.35 9.50 -2.62
C GLY A 268 6.79 9.99 -2.53
N THR A 269 7.52 9.90 -3.64
CA THR A 269 8.90 10.37 -3.73
C THR A 269 8.99 11.83 -4.16
N GLY A 270 7.93 12.37 -4.75
CA GLY A 270 7.94 13.67 -5.42
C GLY A 270 8.61 13.64 -6.79
N GLN A 271 9.01 12.45 -7.26
CA GLN A 271 9.65 12.25 -8.56
C GLN A 271 8.78 11.37 -9.45
N GLY A 272 8.49 11.87 -10.65
CA GLY A 272 7.80 11.10 -11.67
C GLY A 272 8.78 10.34 -12.57
N TYR A 273 8.44 9.07 -12.86
CA TYR A 273 9.13 8.25 -13.85
C TYR A 273 8.14 7.81 -14.92
N SER A 274 8.56 7.83 -16.19
CA SER A 274 7.76 7.31 -17.29
C SER A 274 7.73 5.78 -17.30
N VAL A 275 6.82 5.19 -18.08
CA VAL A 275 6.81 3.73 -18.27
C VAL A 275 8.14 3.24 -18.85
N LEU A 276 8.71 3.97 -19.83
CA LEU A 276 9.98 3.58 -20.45
C LEU A 276 11.19 3.84 -19.54
N ASP A 277 11.13 4.82 -18.60
CA ASP A 277 12.16 4.96 -17.57
C ASP A 277 12.20 3.71 -16.67
N VAL A 278 11.02 3.21 -16.26
CA VAL A 278 10.92 1.98 -15.46
C VAL A 278 11.46 0.78 -16.25
N VAL A 279 11.12 0.64 -17.53
CA VAL A 279 11.63 -0.45 -18.37
C VAL A 279 13.16 -0.41 -18.42
N ARG A 280 13.77 0.75 -18.76
CA ARG A 280 15.23 0.91 -18.82
C ARG A 280 15.91 0.61 -17.47
N ALA A 281 15.33 1.09 -16.37
CA ALA A 281 15.88 0.84 -15.05
C ALA A 281 15.81 -0.65 -14.68
N PHE A 282 14.71 -1.33 -15.07
CA PHE A 282 14.54 -2.75 -14.81
C PHE A 282 15.47 -3.62 -15.67
N GLU A 283 15.66 -3.30 -16.95
CA GLU A 283 16.63 -3.97 -17.83
C GLU A 283 18.05 -3.85 -17.26
N LYS A 284 18.42 -2.66 -16.78
CA LYS A 284 19.72 -2.45 -16.11
C LYS A 284 19.87 -3.28 -14.85
N ALA A 285 18.82 -3.37 -14.02
CA ALA A 285 18.85 -4.10 -12.74
C ALA A 285 18.86 -5.62 -12.95
N SER A 286 18.12 -6.13 -13.92
CA SER A 286 17.96 -7.56 -14.17
C SER A 286 19.00 -8.15 -15.13
N GLY A 287 19.61 -7.31 -15.98
CA GLY A 287 20.42 -7.77 -17.11
C GLY A 287 19.60 -8.52 -18.18
N ARG A 288 18.27 -8.38 -18.16
CA ARG A 288 17.36 -9.06 -19.08
C ARG A 288 16.60 -8.05 -19.94
N PRO A 289 16.37 -8.31 -21.23
CA PRO A 289 15.55 -7.45 -22.07
C PRO A 289 14.08 -7.50 -21.63
N VAL A 290 13.39 -6.38 -21.75
CA VAL A 290 11.95 -6.24 -21.54
C VAL A 290 11.31 -5.77 -22.83
N PRO A 291 11.01 -6.69 -23.78
CA PRO A 291 10.34 -6.31 -25.03
C PRO A 291 8.97 -5.68 -24.72
N TYR A 292 8.63 -4.64 -25.47
CA TYR A 292 7.36 -3.94 -25.32
C TYR A 292 6.74 -3.54 -26.67
N GLU A 293 5.45 -3.26 -26.65
CA GLU A 293 4.71 -2.62 -27.74
C GLU A 293 3.90 -1.44 -27.21
N ILE A 294 3.90 -0.34 -27.96
CA ILE A 294 3.04 0.81 -27.64
C ILE A 294 1.66 0.54 -28.23
N VAL A 295 0.64 0.67 -27.39
CA VAL A 295 -0.77 0.48 -27.75
C VAL A 295 -1.59 1.73 -27.42
N ALA A 296 -2.86 1.78 -27.83
CA ALA A 296 -3.74 2.92 -27.55
C ALA A 296 -3.83 3.22 -26.05
N ARG A 297 -4.05 4.50 -25.69
CA ARG A 297 -4.27 4.94 -24.30
C ARG A 297 -5.42 4.19 -23.65
N ARG A 298 -5.31 3.91 -22.35
CA ARG A 298 -6.46 3.45 -21.57
C ARG A 298 -7.36 4.63 -21.23
N PRO A 299 -8.69 4.46 -21.28
CA PRO A 299 -9.61 5.49 -20.78
C PRO A 299 -9.31 5.86 -19.32
N GLY A 300 -9.26 7.18 -19.05
CA GLY A 300 -9.02 7.70 -17.70
C GLY A 300 -7.54 7.82 -17.28
N ASP A 301 -6.57 7.35 -18.10
CA ASP A 301 -5.16 7.58 -17.80
C ASP A 301 -4.77 9.05 -18.02
N VAL A 302 -4.01 9.59 -17.06
CA VAL A 302 -3.46 10.96 -17.11
C VAL A 302 -1.98 10.93 -17.52
N ALA A 303 -1.51 12.03 -18.15
CA ALA A 303 -0.13 12.16 -18.61
C ALA A 303 0.87 12.02 -17.44
N SER A 304 0.63 12.74 -16.34
CA SER A 304 1.51 12.76 -15.17
C SER A 304 0.74 12.76 -13.88
N CYS A 305 1.22 11.98 -12.90
CA CYS A 305 0.65 11.91 -11.55
C CYS A 305 1.77 11.57 -10.55
N PHE A 306 2.25 12.58 -9.80
CA PHE A 306 3.28 12.41 -8.76
C PHE A 306 3.02 13.35 -7.59
N ALA A 307 3.50 12.97 -6.39
CA ALA A 307 3.21 13.61 -5.12
C ALA A 307 3.98 14.92 -4.93
N ASP A 308 3.43 15.78 -4.09
CA ASP A 308 4.21 16.68 -3.25
C ASP A 308 4.35 16.02 -1.87
N PRO A 309 5.57 15.59 -1.45
CA PRO A 309 5.76 14.86 -0.19
C PRO A 309 6.05 15.77 1.02
N ARG A 310 6.02 17.10 0.87
CA ARG A 310 6.43 18.05 1.92
C ARG A 310 5.63 17.90 3.20
N ALA A 311 4.31 17.70 3.12
CA ALA A 311 3.48 17.51 4.31
C ALA A 311 3.88 16.25 5.10
N ALA A 312 4.28 15.17 4.45
CA ALA A 312 4.78 13.98 5.15
C ALA A 312 6.09 14.26 5.89
N GLU A 313 7.01 15.04 5.28
CA GLU A 313 8.25 15.44 5.96
C GLU A 313 7.95 16.33 7.18
N GLU A 314 7.08 17.31 7.05
CA GLU A 314 6.73 18.27 8.12
C GLU A 314 5.93 17.63 9.25
N ILE A 315 4.96 16.76 8.93
CA ILE A 315 3.98 16.21 9.89
C ILE A 315 4.52 14.97 10.59
N ILE A 316 5.11 14.04 9.84
CA ILE A 316 5.53 12.75 10.38
C ILE A 316 7.06 12.53 10.34
N GLY A 317 7.82 13.52 9.86
CA GLY A 317 9.29 13.44 9.79
C GLY A 317 9.78 12.37 8.81
N TRP A 318 8.98 12.03 7.80
CA TRP A 318 9.27 10.96 6.86
C TRP A 318 9.55 11.48 5.45
N ARG A 319 10.51 10.85 4.80
CA ARG A 319 10.86 11.07 3.40
C ARG A 319 11.29 9.75 2.76
N ALA A 320 10.87 9.51 1.52
CA ALA A 320 11.33 8.37 0.74
C ALA A 320 12.87 8.42 0.53
N GLN A 321 13.53 7.27 0.70
CA GLN A 321 14.98 7.13 0.64
C GLN A 321 15.46 6.45 -0.66
N TYR A 322 14.64 5.58 -1.23
CA TYR A 322 15.03 4.70 -2.33
C TYR A 322 14.54 5.23 -3.68
N GLY A 323 15.46 5.32 -4.65
CA GLY A 323 15.18 5.67 -6.04
C GLY A 323 14.81 4.46 -6.89
N ILE A 324 14.51 4.71 -8.19
CA ILE A 324 14.00 3.69 -9.13
C ILE A 324 14.97 2.53 -9.32
N GLU A 325 16.30 2.78 -9.29
CA GLU A 325 17.30 1.74 -9.42
C GLU A 325 17.20 0.71 -8.29
N ARG A 326 17.05 1.18 -7.04
CA ARG A 326 16.88 0.31 -5.88
C ARG A 326 15.55 -0.43 -5.94
N MET A 327 14.49 0.24 -6.33
CA MET A 327 13.16 -0.36 -6.52
C MET A 327 13.22 -1.53 -7.50
N CYS A 328 13.85 -1.33 -8.66
CA CYS A 328 14.01 -2.37 -9.67
C CYS A 328 14.92 -3.51 -9.19
N ALA A 329 16.05 -3.19 -8.54
CA ALA A 329 16.99 -4.20 -8.07
C ALA A 329 16.38 -5.13 -7.00
N ASP A 330 15.66 -4.57 -6.03
CA ASP A 330 15.03 -5.37 -4.99
C ASP A 330 13.84 -6.17 -5.54
N HIS A 331 13.05 -5.59 -6.45
CA HIS A 331 11.96 -6.32 -7.12
C HIS A 331 12.50 -7.47 -7.97
N TRP A 332 13.58 -7.26 -8.71
CA TRP A 332 14.24 -8.31 -9.48
C TRP A 332 14.76 -9.43 -8.59
N ARG A 333 15.45 -9.11 -7.49
CA ARG A 333 15.94 -10.12 -6.52
C ARG A 333 14.79 -10.98 -6.00
N TRP A 334 13.66 -10.38 -5.65
CA TRP A 334 12.46 -11.12 -5.28
C TRP A 334 12.00 -12.05 -6.39
N GLN A 335 11.82 -11.54 -7.60
CA GLN A 335 11.31 -12.31 -8.73
C GLN A 335 12.26 -13.45 -9.12
N GLU A 336 13.58 -13.22 -9.11
CA GLU A 336 14.60 -14.22 -9.45
C GLU A 336 14.66 -15.35 -8.41
N GLN A 337 14.59 -15.02 -7.13
CA GLN A 337 14.59 -16.01 -6.03
C GLN A 337 13.25 -16.73 -5.89
N ASN A 338 12.16 -16.13 -6.34
CA ASN A 338 10.80 -16.66 -6.24
C ASN A 338 10.09 -16.70 -7.60
N PRO A 339 10.57 -17.53 -8.55
CA PRO A 339 10.01 -17.57 -9.90
C PRO A 339 8.55 -18.02 -9.93
N LYS A 340 8.07 -18.68 -8.87
CA LYS A 340 6.67 -19.11 -8.70
C LYS A 340 5.92 -18.35 -7.62
N GLY A 341 6.46 -17.21 -7.16
CA GLY A 341 5.89 -16.45 -6.06
C GLY A 341 6.14 -17.12 -4.70
N PHE A 342 5.15 -17.10 -3.83
CA PHE A 342 5.19 -17.73 -2.50
C PHE A 342 4.97 -19.26 -2.52
N ALA A 343 4.94 -19.88 -3.69
CA ALA A 343 4.72 -21.34 -3.83
C ALA A 343 5.95 -22.16 -3.41
#